data_446b0d1040eb1856010028ed74c7925b
#
_entry.id   446b0d1040eb1856010028ed74c7925b
#
_cell.length_a   1.000
_cell.length_b   1.000
_cell.length_c   1.000
_cell.angle_alpha   90.00
_cell.angle_beta   90.00
_cell.angle_gamma   90.00
#
_symmetry.space_group_name_H-M   'P 1'
#
loop_
_entity.id
_entity.type
_entity.pdbx_description
1 polymer ?
#
loop_
_entity_poly.entity_id
_entity_poly.type
_entity_poly.pdbx_seq_one_letter_code
_entity_poly.pdbx_strand_id
1 'polypeptide(L)'
;MKLAQGFLCSLLFGTMAQANEINLSWQWQSADGQQKHLQLTADERTFSASRHEMTQLDTALNFPLETLYSYISPRLYNSINQINQHSPETATKFRNLEQAFTLHDSSLESAQFWQAYRQYQEDAFYEMRVQPCVHPANQKLPCVRPNYSQLFYQFKGDLKPLAQQFSAKDLATSVILLQEWLSGIPTPPEQMDHFAPPLQALQDNKADSDEKALLMASLLAELAPQYNLSIIYPGISIGSVSPAWLAITADSGLEGDTLVIDNQRHVLLTGSPLLAQQMTMAQIPLISEPLY
;
A
#
# COMPACT_ATOMS: atom_id res chain seq x y z
N MET A 1 -34.08 62.44 -28.76
CA MET A 1 -32.85 61.66 -28.74
C MET A 1 -32.94 60.67 -27.55
N LYS A 2 -33.23 59.38 -27.86
CA LYS A 2 -33.25 58.30 -26.84
C LYS A 2 -32.12 57.37 -27.17
N LEU A 3 -31.12 57.31 -26.30
CA LEU A 3 -30.03 56.31 -26.37
C LEU A 3 -30.54 54.98 -25.86
N ALA A 4 -30.48 53.97 -26.70
CA ALA A 4 -30.71 52.58 -26.32
C ALA A 4 -29.38 51.98 -25.84
N GLN A 5 -29.31 51.59 -24.54
CA GLN A 5 -28.23 50.80 -23.98
C GLN A 5 -28.49 49.32 -24.29
N GLY A 6 -27.68 48.76 -25.16
CA GLY A 6 -27.66 47.35 -25.44
C GLY A 6 -26.90 46.61 -24.32
N PHE A 7 -27.58 45.69 -23.63
CA PHE A 7 -27.02 44.76 -22.68
C PHE A 7 -26.43 43.58 -23.45
N LEU A 8 -25.10 43.45 -23.47
CA LEU A 8 -24.40 42.31 -24.04
C LEU A 8 -24.35 41.21 -22.95
N CYS A 9 -25.23 40.22 -23.07
CA CYS A 9 -25.22 39.05 -22.19
C CYS A 9 -24.16 38.07 -22.72
N SER A 10 -22.97 38.06 -22.11
CA SER A 10 -21.92 37.06 -22.39
C SER A 10 -22.34 35.73 -21.81
N LEU A 11 -22.81 34.82 -22.66
CA LEU A 11 -22.98 33.40 -22.31
C LEU A 11 -21.61 32.76 -22.15
N LEU A 12 -21.16 32.60 -20.90
CA LEU A 12 -20.05 31.74 -20.56
C LEU A 12 -20.53 30.29 -20.74
N PHE A 13 -20.24 29.70 -21.88
CA PHE A 13 -20.28 28.24 -22.05
C PHE A 13 -19.15 27.64 -21.21
N GLY A 14 -19.45 27.30 -19.99
CA GLY A 14 -18.62 26.38 -19.23
C GLY A 14 -18.64 25.02 -19.93
N THR A 15 -17.53 24.66 -20.58
CA THR A 15 -17.32 23.28 -21.00
C THR A 15 -17.23 22.44 -19.73
N MET A 16 -18.33 21.77 -19.35
CA MET A 16 -18.27 20.69 -18.39
C MET A 16 -17.34 19.64 -19.00
N ALA A 17 -16.15 19.47 -18.43
CA ALA A 17 -15.32 18.32 -18.72
C ALA A 17 -16.17 17.09 -18.36
N GLN A 18 -16.61 16.34 -19.37
CA GLN A 18 -17.23 15.04 -19.15
C GLN A 18 -16.19 14.19 -18.42
N ALA A 19 -16.48 13.82 -17.19
CA ALA A 19 -15.69 12.81 -16.48
C ALA A 19 -15.86 11.51 -17.30
N ASN A 20 -14.76 10.94 -17.78
CA ASN A 20 -14.79 9.62 -18.37
C ASN A 20 -15.09 8.63 -17.25
N GLU A 21 -16.18 7.89 -17.37
CA GLU A 21 -16.58 6.86 -16.40
C GLU A 21 -16.08 5.51 -16.85
N ILE A 22 -15.49 4.77 -15.94
CA ILE A 22 -15.17 3.35 -16.08
C ILE A 22 -16.30 2.55 -15.43
N ASN A 23 -16.83 1.59 -16.18
CA ASN A 23 -17.80 0.64 -15.69
C ASN A 23 -17.15 -0.73 -15.54
N LEU A 24 -17.00 -1.19 -14.31
CA LEU A 24 -16.49 -2.50 -13.96
C LEU A 24 -17.64 -3.42 -13.56
N SER A 25 -17.55 -4.69 -13.93
CA SER A 25 -18.56 -5.67 -13.55
C SER A 25 -17.92 -7.02 -13.26
N TRP A 26 -18.41 -7.68 -12.22
CA TRP A 26 -17.98 -9.00 -11.80
C TRP A 26 -19.17 -9.93 -11.69
N GLN A 27 -18.94 -11.20 -12.03
CA GLN A 27 -19.92 -12.25 -11.88
C GLN A 27 -19.24 -13.44 -11.20
N TRP A 28 -19.88 -13.99 -10.18
CA TRP A 28 -19.39 -15.19 -9.50
C TRP A 28 -20.57 -16.04 -9.05
N GLN A 29 -20.26 -17.27 -8.69
CA GLN A 29 -21.22 -18.18 -8.10
C GLN A 29 -20.99 -18.21 -6.59
N SER A 30 -22.02 -17.90 -5.82
CA SER A 30 -21.96 -18.01 -4.35
C SER A 30 -21.95 -19.49 -3.92
N ALA A 31 -21.61 -19.74 -2.65
CA ALA A 31 -21.52 -21.09 -2.10
C ALA A 31 -22.84 -21.87 -2.19
N ASP A 32 -23.98 -21.19 -2.20
CA ASP A 32 -25.31 -21.78 -2.39
C ASP A 32 -25.68 -22.00 -3.87
N GLY A 33 -24.75 -21.77 -4.79
CA GLY A 33 -24.91 -21.96 -6.23
C GLY A 33 -25.63 -20.83 -6.97
N GLN A 34 -25.95 -19.73 -6.32
CA GLN A 34 -26.60 -18.59 -6.96
C GLN A 34 -25.57 -17.76 -7.75
N GLN A 35 -25.96 -17.31 -8.95
CA GLN A 35 -25.17 -16.33 -9.71
C GLN A 35 -25.33 -14.96 -9.05
N LYS A 36 -24.21 -14.35 -8.70
CA LYS A 36 -24.12 -12.99 -8.16
C LYS A 36 -23.51 -12.08 -9.22
N HIS A 37 -23.91 -10.83 -9.19
CA HIS A 37 -23.42 -9.79 -10.09
C HIS A 37 -23.17 -8.52 -9.32
N LEU A 38 -22.04 -7.88 -9.59
CA LEU A 38 -21.60 -6.63 -8.97
C LEU A 38 -21.18 -5.65 -10.05
N GLN A 39 -21.51 -4.39 -9.90
CA GLN A 39 -21.11 -3.32 -10.81
C GLN A 39 -20.56 -2.14 -10.02
N LEU A 40 -19.51 -1.54 -10.56
CA LEU A 40 -18.92 -0.29 -10.06
C LEU A 40 -18.76 0.68 -11.23
N THR A 41 -19.30 1.89 -11.06
CA THR A 41 -19.01 3.02 -11.94
C THR A 41 -18.09 3.97 -11.18
N ALA A 42 -16.95 4.30 -11.76
CA ALA A 42 -15.94 5.17 -11.14
C ALA A 42 -15.33 6.14 -12.17
N ASP A 43 -14.76 7.24 -11.70
CA ASP A 43 -14.04 8.20 -12.54
C ASP A 43 -12.72 7.57 -13.03
N GLU A 44 -12.49 7.58 -14.34
CA GLU A 44 -11.25 7.06 -14.96
C GLU A 44 -9.99 7.71 -14.38
N ARG A 45 -10.06 8.95 -13.94
CA ARG A 45 -8.90 9.64 -13.35
C ARG A 45 -8.43 9.01 -12.07
N THR A 46 -9.34 8.48 -11.24
CA THR A 46 -9.00 7.76 -10.00
C THR A 46 -8.18 6.52 -10.31
N PHE A 47 -8.57 5.72 -11.31
CA PHE A 47 -7.83 4.54 -11.74
C PHE A 47 -6.50 4.87 -12.42
N SER A 48 -6.47 5.93 -13.23
CA SER A 48 -5.25 6.39 -13.89
C SER A 48 -4.20 6.87 -12.89
N ALA A 49 -4.62 7.59 -11.84
CA ALA A 49 -3.74 8.00 -10.75
C ALA A 49 -3.17 6.78 -10.02
N SER A 50 -4.00 5.79 -9.68
CA SER A 50 -3.56 4.54 -9.05
C SER A 50 -2.48 3.83 -9.85
N ARG A 51 -2.67 3.68 -11.17
CA ARG A 51 -1.65 3.05 -12.04
C ARG A 51 -0.34 3.85 -12.08
N HIS A 52 -0.43 5.16 -12.24
CA HIS A 52 0.76 6.00 -12.33
C HIS A 52 1.61 5.91 -11.06
N GLU A 53 0.96 5.85 -9.92
CA GLU A 53 1.63 5.79 -8.63
C GLU A 53 2.35 4.46 -8.39
N MET A 54 1.88 3.36 -9.00
CA MET A 54 2.40 2.01 -8.78
C MET A 54 3.37 1.51 -9.86
N THR A 55 3.46 2.15 -11.01
CA THR A 55 4.47 1.82 -12.06
C THR A 55 5.92 1.91 -11.57
N GLN A 56 6.16 2.43 -10.37
CA GLN A 56 7.48 2.55 -9.76
C GLN A 56 7.82 1.39 -8.80
N LEU A 57 6.86 0.48 -8.52
CA LEU A 57 7.02 -0.59 -7.50
C LEU A 57 7.41 -1.95 -8.07
N ASP A 58 7.64 -2.06 -9.36
CA ASP A 58 7.91 -3.33 -10.05
C ASP A 58 9.22 -4.06 -9.66
N THR A 59 9.77 -3.81 -8.46
CA THR A 59 11.09 -4.37 -8.12
C THR A 59 11.31 -4.60 -6.62
N ALA A 60 10.38 -5.24 -5.93
CA ALA A 60 10.48 -5.43 -4.48
C ALA A 60 11.77 -6.16 -4.05
N LEU A 61 12.18 -7.23 -4.74
CA LEU A 61 13.41 -7.98 -4.41
C LEU A 61 14.69 -7.41 -5.03
N ASN A 62 14.58 -6.70 -6.14
CA ASN A 62 15.70 -6.10 -6.84
C ASN A 62 15.58 -4.58 -6.81
N PHE A 63 15.18 -4.04 -5.66
CA PHE A 63 14.98 -2.60 -5.52
C PHE A 63 16.22 -1.84 -6.00
N PRO A 64 16.13 -1.06 -7.09
CA PRO A 64 17.28 -0.39 -7.65
C PRO A 64 17.71 0.73 -6.72
N LEU A 65 18.84 0.54 -6.07
CA LEU A 65 19.44 1.56 -5.19
C LEU A 65 19.62 2.89 -5.93
N GLU A 66 19.79 2.87 -7.24
CA GLU A 66 19.86 4.05 -8.09
C GLU A 66 18.61 4.92 -8.00
N THR A 67 17.43 4.31 -7.89
CA THR A 67 16.17 5.03 -7.69
C THR A 67 16.17 5.75 -6.35
N LEU A 68 16.57 5.06 -5.28
CA LEU A 68 16.74 5.66 -3.97
C LEU A 68 17.77 6.79 -3.99
N TYR A 69 18.96 6.53 -4.56
CA TYR A 69 20.02 7.53 -4.63
C TYR A 69 19.64 8.75 -5.47
N SER A 70 18.90 8.58 -6.55
CA SER A 70 18.43 9.71 -7.36
C SER A 70 17.49 10.63 -6.58
N TYR A 71 16.70 10.08 -5.67
CA TYR A 71 15.81 10.83 -4.79
C TYR A 71 16.57 11.54 -3.66
N ILE A 72 17.47 10.85 -2.97
CA ILE A 72 18.13 11.38 -1.76
C ILE A 72 19.35 12.25 -2.05
N SER A 73 20.11 12.00 -3.14
CA SER A 73 21.39 12.68 -3.40
C SER A 73 21.28 14.21 -3.46
N PRO A 74 20.30 14.82 -4.17
CA PRO A 74 20.18 16.27 -4.20
C PRO A 74 19.92 16.88 -2.80
N ARG A 75 19.17 16.16 -1.97
CA ARG A 75 18.85 16.57 -0.60
C ARG A 75 20.07 16.47 0.31
N LEU A 76 20.86 15.39 0.18
CA LEU A 76 22.11 15.19 0.91
C LEU A 76 23.17 16.23 0.54
N TYR A 77 23.27 16.64 -0.71
CA TYR A 77 24.16 17.75 -1.10
C TYR A 77 23.81 19.03 -0.37
N ASN A 78 22.51 19.34 -0.26
CA ASN A 78 22.06 20.50 0.51
C ASN A 78 22.40 20.36 2.00
N SER A 79 22.22 19.18 2.58
CA SER A 79 22.57 18.91 3.98
C SER A 79 24.07 19.06 4.23
N ILE A 80 24.93 18.54 3.36
CA ILE A 80 26.39 18.72 3.45
C ILE A 80 26.74 20.20 3.46
N ASN A 81 26.16 20.99 2.56
CA ASN A 81 26.40 22.42 2.52
C ASN A 81 25.98 23.11 3.83
N GLN A 82 24.82 22.77 4.38
CA GLN A 82 24.35 23.31 5.65
C GLN A 82 25.24 22.89 6.82
N ILE A 83 25.61 21.62 6.91
CA ILE A 83 26.55 21.12 7.94
C ILE A 83 27.85 21.90 7.86
N ASN A 84 28.47 22.01 6.68
CA ASN A 84 29.72 22.71 6.47
C ASN A 84 29.66 24.19 6.83
N GLN A 85 28.51 24.85 6.61
CA GLN A 85 28.32 26.27 6.95
C GLN A 85 28.20 26.52 8.46
N HIS A 86 27.61 25.56 9.19
CA HIS A 86 27.37 25.72 10.63
C HIS A 86 28.48 25.09 11.49
N SER A 87 29.36 24.28 10.89
CA SER A 87 30.48 23.65 11.59
C SER A 87 31.61 24.65 11.88
N PRO A 88 32.26 24.55 13.06
CA PRO A 88 33.45 25.34 13.38
C PRO A 88 34.55 25.19 12.33
N GLU A 89 35.45 26.15 12.22
CA GLU A 89 36.59 26.08 11.28
C GLU A 89 37.51 24.88 11.55
N THR A 90 37.55 24.43 12.79
CA THR A 90 38.35 23.26 13.23
C THR A 90 37.70 21.92 12.94
N ALA A 91 36.42 21.92 12.54
CA ALA A 91 35.69 20.69 12.25
C ALA A 91 36.04 20.13 10.87
N THR A 92 35.84 18.81 10.71
CA THR A 92 35.98 18.15 9.42
C THR A 92 34.83 18.57 8.49
N LYS A 93 35.16 19.24 7.39
CA LYS A 93 34.18 19.62 6.36
C LYS A 93 34.11 18.58 5.27
N PHE A 94 32.88 18.24 4.87
CA PHE A 94 32.66 17.34 3.75
C PHE A 94 32.98 18.02 2.42
N ARG A 95 33.75 17.35 1.58
CA ARG A 95 34.07 17.83 0.23
C ARG A 95 33.00 17.39 -0.79
N ASN A 96 32.43 16.22 -0.59
CA ASN A 96 31.45 15.60 -1.47
C ASN A 96 30.68 14.50 -0.74
N LEU A 97 29.67 13.92 -1.40
CA LEU A 97 28.89 12.81 -0.86
C LEU A 97 29.71 11.54 -0.62
N GLU A 98 30.66 11.22 -1.49
CA GLU A 98 31.51 10.04 -1.36
C GLU A 98 32.31 10.07 -0.05
N GLN A 99 32.93 11.21 0.25
CA GLN A 99 33.63 11.39 1.54
C GLN A 99 32.64 11.28 2.72
N ALA A 100 31.46 11.89 2.61
CA ALA A 100 30.47 11.84 3.69
C ALA A 100 30.01 10.40 3.97
N PHE A 101 29.81 9.57 2.93
CA PHE A 101 29.46 8.16 3.10
C PHE A 101 30.58 7.30 3.70
N THR A 102 31.83 7.67 3.50
CA THR A 102 32.97 6.92 4.07
C THR A 102 33.32 7.35 5.49
N LEU A 103 32.83 8.51 5.95
CA LEU A 103 33.13 9.02 7.28
C LEU A 103 32.17 8.40 8.31
N HIS A 104 32.73 7.55 9.17
CA HIS A 104 32.01 6.88 10.27
C HIS A 104 32.66 7.19 11.63
N ASP A 105 33.17 8.42 11.78
CA ASP A 105 33.76 8.87 13.03
C ASP A 105 32.69 9.34 14.04
N SER A 106 33.12 9.69 15.22
CA SER A 106 32.24 10.18 16.30
C SER A 106 32.00 11.70 16.23
N SER A 107 32.34 12.35 15.11
CA SER A 107 32.13 13.79 14.95
C SER A 107 30.64 14.14 14.87
N LEU A 108 30.30 15.37 15.28
CA LEU A 108 28.95 15.89 15.18
C LEU A 108 28.47 15.95 13.72
N GLU A 109 29.38 16.30 12.82
CA GLU A 109 29.15 16.41 11.37
C GLU A 109 28.77 15.06 10.77
N SER A 110 29.49 14.00 11.13
CA SER A 110 29.18 12.64 10.72
C SER A 110 27.81 12.21 11.23
N ALA A 111 27.51 12.47 12.50
CA ALA A 111 26.21 12.14 13.09
C ALA A 111 25.05 12.87 12.40
N GLN A 112 25.22 14.18 12.09
CA GLN A 112 24.22 14.97 11.38
C GLN A 112 23.99 14.47 9.95
N PHE A 113 25.07 14.10 9.22
CA PHE A 113 24.96 13.53 7.88
C PHE A 113 24.18 12.22 7.88
N TRP A 114 24.50 11.30 8.77
CA TRP A 114 23.82 10.02 8.87
C TRP A 114 22.37 10.14 9.35
N GLN A 115 22.08 11.14 10.17
CA GLN A 115 20.70 11.46 10.55
C GLN A 115 19.91 11.95 9.33
N ALA A 116 20.46 12.89 8.55
CA ALA A 116 19.83 13.39 7.32
C ALA A 116 19.64 12.26 6.28
N TYR A 117 20.64 11.38 6.13
CA TYR A 117 20.54 10.21 5.25
C TYR A 117 19.35 9.33 5.62
N ARG A 118 19.23 8.94 6.89
CA ARG A 118 18.09 8.10 7.35
C ARG A 118 16.76 8.80 7.12
N GLN A 119 16.66 10.08 7.44
CA GLN A 119 15.42 10.84 7.22
C GLN A 119 15.04 10.86 5.74
N TYR A 120 15.96 11.18 4.83
CA TYR A 120 15.65 11.21 3.41
C TYR A 120 15.39 9.82 2.81
N GLN A 121 15.96 8.78 3.39
CA GLN A 121 15.65 7.41 3.01
C GLN A 121 14.20 7.05 3.42
N GLU A 122 13.79 7.40 4.62
CA GLU A 122 12.41 7.22 5.10
C GLU A 122 11.43 8.03 4.23
N ASP A 123 11.73 9.29 3.94
CA ASP A 123 10.93 10.14 3.06
C ASP A 123 10.81 9.52 1.66
N ALA A 124 11.91 9.00 1.11
CA ALA A 124 11.91 8.34 -0.20
C ALA A 124 11.03 7.10 -0.22
N PHE A 125 11.14 6.24 0.80
CA PHE A 125 10.30 5.05 0.91
C PHE A 125 8.82 5.43 1.06
N TYR A 126 8.52 6.45 1.83
CA TYR A 126 7.15 6.96 1.96
C TYR A 126 6.59 7.47 0.63
N GLU A 127 7.36 8.28 -0.10
CA GLU A 127 6.96 8.79 -1.44
C GLU A 127 6.76 7.66 -2.46
N MET A 128 7.57 6.60 -2.35
CA MET A 128 7.46 5.41 -3.19
C MET A 128 6.42 4.39 -2.70
N ARG A 129 5.76 4.65 -1.58
CA ARG A 129 4.75 3.76 -0.94
C ARG A 129 5.27 2.37 -0.63
N VAL A 130 6.53 2.30 -0.26
CA VAL A 130 7.20 1.06 0.13
C VAL A 130 7.74 1.15 1.55
N GLN A 131 8.04 0.01 2.11
CA GLN A 131 8.77 -0.13 3.37
C GLN A 131 9.89 -1.15 3.24
N PRO A 132 10.96 -1.04 4.03
CA PRO A 132 12.05 -2.00 4.02
C PRO A 132 11.56 -3.41 4.37
N CYS A 133 12.18 -4.43 3.74
CA CYS A 133 11.98 -5.82 4.10
C CYS A 133 13.32 -6.53 4.31
N VAL A 134 13.27 -7.78 4.74
CA VAL A 134 14.45 -8.64 4.87
C VAL A 134 14.54 -9.54 3.64
N HIS A 135 15.60 -9.37 2.86
CA HIS A 135 15.80 -10.18 1.65
C HIS A 135 16.05 -11.66 2.02
N PRO A 136 15.33 -12.62 1.38
CA PRO A 136 15.37 -14.04 1.79
C PRO A 136 16.74 -14.70 1.60
N ALA A 137 17.46 -14.34 0.54
CA ALA A 137 18.76 -14.93 0.24
C ALA A 137 19.91 -14.27 1.01
N ASN A 138 19.82 -12.99 1.31
CA ASN A 138 20.89 -12.25 1.99
C ASN A 138 20.36 -10.96 2.61
N GLN A 139 20.40 -10.86 3.93
CA GLN A 139 19.94 -9.69 4.69
C GLN A 139 20.65 -8.35 4.32
N LYS A 140 21.78 -8.41 3.60
CA LYS A 140 22.50 -7.22 3.13
C LYS A 140 22.00 -6.70 1.79
N LEU A 141 21.18 -7.49 1.08
CA LEU A 141 20.61 -7.04 -0.19
C LEU A 141 19.42 -6.13 0.09
N PRO A 142 19.25 -5.06 -0.69
CA PRO A 142 18.11 -4.17 -0.56
C PRO A 142 16.83 -4.94 -0.89
N CYS A 143 15.81 -4.73 -0.07
CA CYS A 143 14.50 -5.31 -0.24
C CYS A 143 13.47 -4.29 0.21
N VAL A 144 12.41 -4.13 -0.55
CA VAL A 144 11.24 -3.34 -0.16
C VAL A 144 9.97 -4.15 -0.40
N ARG A 145 8.94 -3.80 0.32
CA ARG A 145 7.58 -4.32 0.15
C ARG A 145 6.59 -3.17 0.09
N PRO A 146 5.36 -3.38 -0.38
CA PRO A 146 4.31 -2.36 -0.27
C PRO A 146 4.13 -1.89 1.17
N ASN A 147 3.93 -0.60 1.35
CA ASN A 147 3.49 -0.04 2.62
C ASN A 147 1.96 -0.16 2.69
N TYR A 148 1.48 -1.28 3.22
CA TYR A 148 0.06 -1.61 3.22
C TYR A 148 -0.78 -0.57 3.98
N SER A 149 -0.28 -0.06 5.10
CA SER A 149 -0.98 0.96 5.87
C SER A 149 -1.17 2.24 5.06
N GLN A 150 -0.13 2.74 4.40
CA GLN A 150 -0.21 3.93 3.56
C GLN A 150 -1.15 3.74 2.36
N LEU A 151 -1.04 2.61 1.67
CA LEU A 151 -1.90 2.26 0.53
C LEU A 151 -3.36 2.12 0.97
N PHE A 152 -3.62 1.50 2.11
CA PHE A 152 -4.95 1.40 2.71
C PHE A 152 -5.58 2.79 2.89
N TYR A 153 -4.86 3.73 3.54
CA TYR A 153 -5.36 5.08 3.74
C TYR A 153 -5.64 5.83 2.44
N GLN A 154 -4.81 5.60 1.46
CA GLN A 154 -4.93 6.25 0.16
C GLN A 154 -6.19 5.79 -0.59
N PHE A 155 -6.48 4.51 -0.60
CA PHE A 155 -7.50 3.93 -1.49
C PHE A 155 -8.84 3.61 -0.81
N LYS A 156 -8.91 3.49 0.52
CA LYS A 156 -10.15 3.09 1.20
C LYS A 156 -11.35 3.99 0.88
N GLY A 157 -11.14 5.30 0.76
CA GLY A 157 -12.21 6.25 0.47
C GLY A 157 -12.82 6.07 -0.93
N ASP A 158 -11.99 5.76 -1.93
CA ASP A 158 -12.41 5.55 -3.31
C ASP A 158 -13.24 4.26 -3.48
N LEU A 159 -13.07 3.30 -2.57
CA LEU A 159 -13.77 2.01 -2.56
C LEU A 159 -15.10 2.03 -1.80
N LYS A 160 -15.45 3.12 -1.16
CA LYS A 160 -16.70 3.23 -0.36
C LYS A 160 -17.96 2.86 -1.15
N PRO A 161 -18.18 3.30 -2.41
CA PRO A 161 -19.36 2.91 -3.16
C PRO A 161 -19.44 1.40 -3.41
N LEU A 162 -18.28 0.76 -3.59
CA LEU A 162 -18.18 -0.68 -3.75
C LEU A 162 -18.45 -1.40 -2.43
N ALA A 163 -17.87 -0.93 -1.32
CA ALA A 163 -18.08 -1.50 0.00
C ALA A 163 -19.56 -1.55 0.39
N GLN A 164 -20.32 -0.50 0.11
CA GLN A 164 -21.74 -0.43 0.43
C GLN A 164 -22.58 -1.55 -0.21
N GLN A 165 -22.14 -2.11 -1.34
CA GLN A 165 -22.82 -3.21 -2.02
C GLN A 165 -22.67 -4.55 -1.27
N PHE A 166 -21.70 -4.65 -0.36
CA PHE A 166 -21.49 -5.81 0.51
C PHE A 166 -22.09 -5.65 1.91
N SER A 167 -22.80 -4.53 2.17
CA SER A 167 -23.44 -4.29 3.45
C SER A 167 -24.58 -5.28 3.67
N ALA A 168 -24.47 -6.10 4.71
CA ALA A 168 -25.46 -7.10 5.08
C ALA A 168 -26.02 -6.83 6.49
N LYS A 169 -26.89 -7.74 6.96
CA LYS A 169 -27.53 -7.62 8.28
C LYS A 169 -26.56 -7.63 9.47
N ASP A 170 -25.40 -8.26 9.28
CA ASP A 170 -24.33 -8.39 10.28
C ASP A 170 -22.96 -8.48 9.61
N LEU A 171 -21.92 -8.30 10.42
CA LEU A 171 -20.52 -8.32 9.95
C LEU A 171 -20.16 -9.68 9.34
N ALA A 172 -20.57 -10.79 9.95
CA ALA A 172 -20.23 -12.13 9.48
C ALA A 172 -20.75 -12.37 8.06
N THR A 173 -21.98 -11.97 7.80
CA THR A 173 -22.59 -12.07 6.47
C THR A 173 -21.86 -11.17 5.46
N SER A 174 -21.48 -9.95 5.82
CA SER A 174 -20.70 -9.06 4.94
C SER A 174 -19.33 -9.64 4.63
N VAL A 175 -18.64 -10.22 5.60
CA VAL A 175 -17.35 -10.89 5.42
C VAL A 175 -17.47 -12.07 4.46
N ILE A 176 -18.49 -12.93 4.61
CA ILE A 176 -18.72 -14.06 3.70
C ILE A 176 -18.95 -13.58 2.27
N LEU A 177 -19.78 -12.56 2.06
CA LEU A 177 -20.02 -12.01 0.72
C LEU A 177 -18.73 -11.45 0.08
N LEU A 178 -17.89 -10.77 0.86
CA LEU A 178 -16.59 -10.27 0.40
C LEU A 178 -15.65 -11.43 0.04
N GLN A 179 -15.58 -12.46 0.87
CA GLN A 179 -14.74 -13.65 0.62
C GLN A 179 -15.17 -14.40 -0.64
N GLU A 180 -16.48 -14.62 -0.82
CA GLU A 180 -17.02 -15.25 -2.03
C GLU A 180 -16.67 -14.45 -3.28
N TRP A 181 -16.86 -13.15 -3.27
CA TRP A 181 -16.52 -12.29 -4.40
C TRP A 181 -15.03 -12.29 -4.70
N LEU A 182 -14.17 -12.12 -3.69
CA LEU A 182 -12.71 -12.14 -3.85
C LEU A 182 -12.19 -13.48 -4.36
N SER A 183 -12.85 -14.59 -4.00
CA SER A 183 -12.51 -15.90 -4.53
C SER A 183 -12.77 -16.01 -6.03
N GLY A 184 -13.73 -15.24 -6.55
CA GLY A 184 -14.03 -15.13 -7.98
C GLY A 184 -13.04 -14.28 -8.77
N ILE A 185 -12.22 -13.45 -8.11
CA ILE A 185 -11.14 -12.69 -8.78
C ILE A 185 -9.98 -13.64 -9.08
N PRO A 186 -9.57 -13.80 -10.36
CA PRO A 186 -8.47 -14.66 -10.73
C PRO A 186 -7.17 -14.30 -9.98
N THR A 187 -6.48 -15.35 -9.50
CA THR A 187 -5.20 -15.20 -8.82
C THR A 187 -4.07 -15.49 -9.80
N PRO A 188 -3.28 -14.51 -10.24
CA PRO A 188 -2.09 -14.76 -11.03
C PRO A 188 -1.06 -15.52 -10.17
N PRO A 189 -0.04 -16.14 -10.79
CA PRO A 189 1.12 -16.62 -10.05
C PRO A 189 1.70 -15.46 -9.26
N GLU A 190 1.93 -15.67 -7.97
CA GLU A 190 2.49 -14.64 -7.10
C GLU A 190 3.89 -14.25 -7.58
N GLN A 191 4.09 -12.98 -7.83
CA GLN A 191 5.35 -12.40 -8.28
C GLN A 191 5.77 -11.36 -7.25
N MET A 192 6.90 -11.58 -6.62
CA MET A 192 7.44 -10.63 -5.61
C MET A 192 7.76 -9.25 -6.17
N ASP A 193 7.81 -9.13 -7.48
CA ASP A 193 8.18 -7.90 -8.19
C ASP A 193 6.97 -7.09 -8.64
N HIS A 194 5.76 -7.57 -8.37
CA HIS A 194 4.54 -6.93 -8.83
C HIS A 194 3.55 -6.79 -7.69
N PHE A 195 3.03 -5.59 -7.52
CA PHE A 195 1.92 -5.31 -6.63
C PHE A 195 0.95 -4.34 -7.31
N ALA A 196 -0.31 -4.72 -7.42
CA ALA A 196 -1.36 -3.86 -7.92
C ALA A 196 -2.14 -3.21 -6.76
N PRO A 197 -2.22 -1.88 -6.67
CA PRO A 197 -3.06 -1.26 -5.66
C PRO A 197 -4.53 -1.61 -5.89
N PRO A 198 -5.40 -1.47 -4.86
CA PRO A 198 -6.77 -1.96 -4.91
C PRO A 198 -7.57 -1.57 -6.16
N LEU A 199 -7.44 -0.33 -6.63
CA LEU A 199 -8.15 0.13 -7.82
C LEU A 199 -7.63 -0.53 -9.11
N GLN A 200 -6.31 -0.74 -9.21
CA GLN A 200 -5.72 -1.43 -10.35
C GLN A 200 -6.11 -2.92 -10.36
N ALA A 201 -6.05 -3.59 -9.21
CA ALA A 201 -6.48 -4.97 -9.06
C ALA A 201 -7.94 -5.18 -9.52
N LEU A 202 -8.82 -4.23 -9.19
CA LEU A 202 -10.20 -4.21 -9.66
C LEU A 202 -10.32 -4.03 -11.18
N GLN A 203 -9.56 -3.11 -11.76
CA GLN A 203 -9.60 -2.84 -13.18
C GLN A 203 -9.05 -3.99 -14.02
N ASP A 204 -7.96 -4.60 -13.57
CA ASP A 204 -7.31 -5.71 -14.26
C ASP A 204 -8.05 -7.03 -13.99
N ASN A 205 -8.99 -7.03 -13.05
CA ASN A 205 -9.71 -8.21 -12.56
C ASN A 205 -8.76 -9.36 -12.23
N LYS A 206 -7.69 -9.04 -11.53
CA LYS A 206 -6.65 -9.97 -11.07
C LYS A 206 -6.11 -9.49 -9.74
N ALA A 207 -5.89 -10.40 -8.82
CA ALA A 207 -5.29 -10.09 -7.52
C ALA A 207 -4.68 -11.35 -6.92
N ASP A 208 -3.48 -11.26 -6.39
CA ASP A 208 -2.87 -12.31 -5.59
C ASP A 208 -3.22 -12.18 -4.09
N SER A 209 -2.44 -12.78 -3.21
CA SER A 209 -2.84 -12.88 -1.79
C SER A 209 -2.79 -11.55 -1.05
N ASP A 210 -1.77 -10.74 -1.24
CA ASP A 210 -1.60 -9.47 -0.53
C ASP A 210 -2.48 -8.37 -1.14
N GLU A 211 -2.65 -8.37 -2.44
CA GLU A 211 -3.59 -7.49 -3.14
C GLU A 211 -5.04 -7.74 -2.70
N LYS A 212 -5.46 -9.01 -2.60
CA LYS A 212 -6.77 -9.39 -2.07
C LYS A 212 -6.94 -9.00 -0.61
N ALA A 213 -5.88 -9.18 0.19
CA ALA A 213 -5.89 -8.80 1.60
C ALA A 213 -6.11 -7.29 1.77
N LEU A 214 -5.37 -6.47 1.00
CA LEU A 214 -5.50 -5.02 1.07
C LEU A 214 -6.85 -4.53 0.50
N LEU A 215 -7.32 -5.13 -0.60
CA LEU A 215 -8.61 -4.81 -1.18
C LEU A 215 -9.75 -5.10 -0.20
N MET A 216 -9.76 -6.29 0.41
CA MET A 216 -10.75 -6.64 1.42
C MET A 216 -10.67 -5.73 2.65
N ALA A 217 -9.47 -5.39 3.10
CA ALA A 217 -9.27 -4.46 4.21
C ALA A 217 -9.91 -3.10 3.94
N SER A 218 -9.69 -2.55 2.74
CA SER A 218 -10.23 -1.26 2.34
C SER A 218 -11.75 -1.24 2.29
N LEU A 219 -12.37 -2.34 1.84
CA LEU A 219 -13.83 -2.48 1.81
C LEU A 219 -14.39 -2.70 3.21
N LEU A 220 -13.76 -3.54 4.01
CA LEU A 220 -14.24 -3.88 5.35
C LEU A 220 -14.14 -2.71 6.33
N ALA A 221 -13.15 -1.85 6.19
CA ALA A 221 -13.01 -0.64 7.00
C ALA A 221 -14.21 0.33 6.85
N GLU A 222 -14.83 0.36 5.67
CA GLU A 222 -16.04 1.16 5.44
C GLU A 222 -17.31 0.48 6.02
N LEU A 223 -17.34 -0.85 6.07
CA LEU A 223 -18.48 -1.61 6.60
C LEU A 223 -18.45 -1.76 8.12
N ALA A 224 -17.26 -1.81 8.70
CA ALA A 224 -17.07 -2.12 10.12
C ALA A 224 -15.90 -1.28 10.72
N PRO A 225 -16.01 0.07 10.69
CA PRO A 225 -14.91 0.97 11.08
C PRO A 225 -14.54 0.89 12.57
N GLN A 226 -15.35 0.20 13.38
CA GLN A 226 -15.11 0.01 14.82
C GLN A 226 -14.11 -1.11 15.14
N TYR A 227 -13.73 -1.93 14.16
CA TYR A 227 -12.82 -3.05 14.37
C TYR A 227 -11.43 -2.77 13.81
N ASN A 228 -10.43 -3.26 14.54
CA ASN A 228 -9.04 -3.13 14.11
C ASN A 228 -8.69 -4.22 13.10
N LEU A 229 -8.24 -3.77 11.94
CA LEU A 229 -7.76 -4.61 10.85
C LEU A 229 -6.23 -4.61 10.85
N SER A 230 -5.63 -5.70 10.42
CA SER A 230 -4.18 -5.83 10.23
C SER A 230 -3.88 -6.65 8.99
N ILE A 231 -2.83 -6.27 8.27
CA ILE A 231 -2.19 -7.16 7.30
C ILE A 231 -1.12 -7.97 8.02
N ILE A 232 -1.22 -9.29 7.93
CA ILE A 232 -0.25 -10.23 8.50
C ILE A 232 0.61 -10.78 7.37
N TYR A 233 1.92 -10.77 7.54
CA TYR A 233 2.86 -11.28 6.55
C TYR A 233 4.13 -11.83 7.21
N PRO A 234 4.90 -12.69 6.51
CA PRO A 234 6.18 -13.17 7.02
C PRO A 234 7.19 -12.03 7.16
N GLY A 235 7.89 -11.98 8.28
CA GLY A 235 8.97 -11.01 8.51
C GLY A 235 10.19 -11.24 7.62
N ILE A 236 10.28 -12.43 7.02
CA ILE A 236 11.32 -12.81 6.05
C ILE A 236 10.59 -13.30 4.80
N SER A 237 10.94 -12.77 3.64
CA SER A 237 10.39 -13.26 2.37
C SER A 237 10.78 -14.73 2.15
N ILE A 238 9.86 -15.54 1.62
CA ILE A 238 10.04 -16.99 1.46
C ILE A 238 10.09 -17.33 -0.02
N GLY A 239 11.30 -17.44 -0.55
CA GLY A 239 11.49 -17.68 -1.99
C GLY A 239 10.94 -16.52 -2.83
N SER A 240 10.15 -16.85 -3.85
CA SER A 240 9.47 -15.87 -4.72
C SER A 240 8.05 -15.53 -4.25
N VAL A 241 7.65 -15.95 -3.06
CA VAL A 241 6.29 -15.77 -2.54
C VAL A 241 6.33 -14.87 -1.31
N SER A 242 5.52 -13.84 -1.29
CA SER A 242 5.34 -12.94 -0.14
C SER A 242 3.87 -12.89 0.27
N PRO A 243 3.32 -14.01 0.79
CA PRO A 243 1.91 -14.07 1.11
C PRO A 243 1.57 -13.05 2.21
N ALA A 244 0.38 -12.47 2.09
CA ALA A 244 -0.18 -11.68 3.16
C ALA A 244 -1.64 -12.08 3.42
N TRP A 245 -2.08 -11.88 4.64
CA TRP A 245 -3.42 -12.19 5.11
C TRP A 245 -4.04 -10.94 5.72
N LEU A 246 -5.30 -10.69 5.41
CA LEU A 246 -6.10 -9.78 6.21
C LEU A 246 -6.54 -10.50 7.49
N ALA A 247 -6.41 -9.83 8.59
CA ALA A 247 -6.90 -10.28 9.87
C ALA A 247 -7.66 -9.19 10.61
N ILE A 248 -8.58 -9.62 11.46
CA ILE A 248 -9.34 -8.78 12.37
C ILE A 248 -9.11 -9.25 13.81
N THR A 249 -9.17 -8.35 14.77
CA THR A 249 -9.04 -8.74 16.18
C THR A 249 -10.17 -9.65 16.63
N ALA A 250 -9.90 -10.58 17.55
CA ALA A 250 -10.85 -11.61 17.97
C ALA A 250 -12.09 -11.07 18.72
N ASP A 251 -12.06 -9.84 19.19
CA ASP A 251 -13.18 -9.13 19.81
C ASP A 251 -14.31 -8.77 18.82
N SER A 252 -14.05 -8.94 17.52
CA SER A 252 -15.06 -8.77 16.47
C SER A 252 -16.24 -9.74 16.56
N GLY A 253 -16.09 -10.84 17.31
CA GLY A 253 -17.09 -11.91 17.39
C GLY A 253 -17.18 -12.80 16.14
N LEU A 254 -16.28 -12.61 15.17
CA LEU A 254 -16.18 -13.49 14.00
C LEU A 254 -15.56 -14.83 14.40
N GLU A 255 -16.14 -15.89 13.83
CA GLU A 255 -15.56 -17.24 13.90
C GLU A 255 -14.66 -17.47 12.70
N GLY A 256 -13.56 -18.23 12.88
CA GLY A 256 -12.63 -18.57 11.82
C GLY A 256 -11.28 -19.04 12.34
N ASP A 257 -10.36 -19.29 11.41
CA ASP A 257 -8.98 -19.64 11.74
C ASP A 257 -8.27 -18.49 12.42
N THR A 258 -7.52 -18.80 13.46
CA THR A 258 -6.89 -17.78 14.29
C THR A 258 -5.37 -17.94 14.38
N LEU A 259 -4.70 -16.80 14.48
CA LEU A 259 -3.28 -16.69 14.79
C LEU A 259 -3.10 -15.86 16.08
N VAL A 260 -2.03 -16.14 16.80
CA VAL A 260 -1.58 -15.30 17.91
C VAL A 260 -0.26 -14.64 17.51
N ILE A 261 -0.23 -13.32 17.46
CA ILE A 261 0.94 -12.51 17.11
C ILE A 261 1.06 -11.44 18.20
N ASP A 262 2.24 -11.29 18.78
CA ASP A 262 2.50 -10.32 19.87
C ASP A 262 1.49 -10.41 21.02
N ASN A 263 1.12 -11.64 21.40
CA ASN A 263 0.09 -11.96 22.42
C ASN A 263 -1.34 -11.47 22.06
N GLN A 264 -1.58 -11.04 20.84
CA GLN A 264 -2.90 -10.68 20.35
C GLN A 264 -3.45 -11.77 19.45
N ARG A 265 -4.71 -12.14 19.68
CA ARG A 265 -5.42 -13.12 18.86
C ARG A 265 -6.11 -12.42 17.68
N HIS A 266 -5.85 -12.93 16.49
CA HIS A 266 -6.39 -12.46 15.22
C HIS A 266 -7.21 -13.56 14.55
N VAL A 267 -8.34 -13.19 13.94
CA VAL A 267 -9.12 -14.05 13.04
C VAL A 267 -8.71 -13.75 11.60
N LEU A 268 -8.28 -14.75 10.86
CA LEU A 268 -7.88 -14.60 9.46
C LEU A 268 -9.11 -14.48 8.56
N LEU A 269 -9.11 -13.50 7.67
CA LEU A 269 -10.20 -13.22 6.74
C LEU A 269 -9.86 -13.55 5.29
N THR A 270 -8.57 -13.60 4.93
CA THR A 270 -8.11 -13.93 3.56
C THR A 270 -6.98 -14.94 3.59
N GLY A 271 -6.70 -15.53 2.42
CA GLY A 271 -5.56 -16.40 2.19
C GLY A 271 -5.72 -17.80 2.78
N SER A 272 -4.62 -18.55 2.85
CA SER A 272 -4.58 -19.93 3.35
C SER A 272 -4.18 -19.97 4.83
N PRO A 273 -5.10 -20.33 5.73
CA PRO A 273 -4.77 -20.51 7.15
C PRO A 273 -3.72 -21.59 7.36
N LEU A 274 -3.75 -22.65 6.55
CA LEU A 274 -2.77 -23.73 6.62
C LEU A 274 -1.35 -23.23 6.36
N LEU A 275 -1.16 -22.34 5.38
CA LEU A 275 0.14 -21.76 5.09
C LEU A 275 0.63 -20.89 6.26
N ALA A 276 -0.23 -20.08 6.86
CA ALA A 276 0.12 -19.27 8.03
C ALA A 276 0.52 -20.16 9.23
N GLN A 277 -0.19 -21.27 9.47
CA GLN A 277 0.14 -22.24 10.51
C GLN A 277 1.49 -22.94 10.24
N GLN A 278 1.74 -23.35 8.99
CA GLN A 278 3.01 -23.95 8.58
C GLN A 278 4.19 -23.01 8.83
N MET A 279 4.04 -21.71 8.52
CA MET A 279 5.06 -20.71 8.83
C MET A 279 5.32 -20.57 10.32
N THR A 280 4.26 -20.55 11.13
CA THR A 280 4.39 -20.51 12.59
C THR A 280 5.12 -21.76 13.12
N MET A 281 4.80 -22.96 12.61
CA MET A 281 5.50 -24.20 12.97
C MET A 281 6.97 -24.20 12.53
N ALA A 282 7.28 -23.58 11.40
CA ALA A 282 8.64 -23.40 10.91
C ALA A 282 9.41 -22.27 11.61
N GLN A 283 8.82 -21.67 12.65
CA GLN A 283 9.39 -20.56 13.41
C GLN A 283 9.72 -19.32 12.54
N ILE A 284 8.99 -19.13 11.45
CA ILE A 284 9.10 -17.92 10.64
C ILE A 284 8.32 -16.82 11.37
N PRO A 285 8.95 -15.70 11.73
CA PRO A 285 8.27 -14.62 12.43
C PRO A 285 7.19 -14.03 11.51
N LEU A 286 5.97 -13.92 12.03
CA LEU A 286 4.89 -13.20 11.40
C LEU A 286 4.82 -11.77 11.96
N ILE A 287 4.65 -10.82 11.07
CA ILE A 287 4.47 -9.40 11.42
C ILE A 287 3.00 -9.07 11.24
N SER A 288 2.44 -8.35 12.20
CA SER A 288 1.10 -7.76 12.11
C SER A 288 1.25 -6.25 11.88
N GLU A 289 0.86 -5.78 10.70
CA GLU A 289 0.83 -4.36 10.33
C GLU A 289 -0.60 -3.84 10.50
N PRO A 290 -0.86 -3.00 11.53
CA PRO A 290 -2.20 -2.48 11.77
C PRO A 290 -2.61 -1.46 10.71
N LEU A 291 -3.91 -1.48 10.37
CA LEU A 291 -4.55 -0.59 9.41
C LEU A 291 -5.58 0.30 10.12
N TYR A 292 -5.17 1.43 10.73
CA TYR A 292 -6.05 2.39 11.42
C TYR A 292 -5.75 3.83 11.11
#